data_be4daf85a566f6ef734d910aacd57eb3
#
_entry.id   be4daf85a566f6ef734d910aacd57eb3
#
_cell.length_a   1.000
_cell.length_b   1.000
_cell.length_c   1.000
_cell.angle_alpha   90.00
_cell.angle_beta   90.00
_cell.angle_gamma   90.00
#
_symmetry.space_group_name_H-M   'P 1'
#
loop_
_entity.id
_entity.type
_entity.pdbx_description
1 polymer ?
#
loop_
_entity_poly.entity_id
_entity_poly.type
_entity_poly.pdbx_seq_one_letter_code
_entity_poly.pdbx_strand_id
1 'polypeptide(L)'
;MNEQTHQKLMEIKRSFRLLMSGPTSQSMRDKGIEYKINWGVPFVELKKMATEYGKDYDLAIELWKENIRECKILATLIMPAEQMLPEIADLWMEQVAGQEMAEMLAFNLLQYVDYAPVIAYQWIASDKPLYEIAGYHILARLFAAKRETNERGINEFLDQAAIALQGDHMGVKHAAANCVMRFADMDESYDTIAQKALKGILF
;
A
#
# COMPACT_ATOMS: atom_id res chain seq x y z
N MET A 1 19.60 12.43 12.42
CA MET A 1 18.86 13.46 11.62
C MET A 1 19.74 14.69 11.51
N ASN A 2 19.97 15.18 10.30
CA ASN A 2 20.69 16.43 10.08
C ASN A 2 19.76 17.65 10.31
N GLU A 3 20.33 18.86 10.46
CA GLU A 3 19.58 20.07 10.78
C GLU A 3 18.58 20.46 9.67
N GLN A 4 18.95 20.28 8.40
CA GLN A 4 18.08 20.56 7.25
C GLN A 4 16.86 19.64 7.21
N THR A 5 17.04 18.34 7.43
CA THR A 5 15.94 17.36 7.50
C THR A 5 15.01 17.69 8.68
N HIS A 6 15.58 18.10 9.82
CA HIS A 6 14.78 18.52 10.97
C HIS A 6 13.91 19.74 10.65
N GLN A 7 14.49 20.74 10.01
CA GLN A 7 13.77 21.94 9.60
C GLN A 7 12.61 21.61 8.66
N LYS A 8 12.85 20.80 7.60
CA LYS A 8 11.81 20.34 6.69
C LYS A 8 10.67 19.60 7.41
N LEU A 9 11.02 18.69 8.33
CA LEU A 9 10.03 17.95 9.12
C LEU A 9 9.14 18.91 9.94
N MET A 10 9.73 19.91 10.58
CA MET A 10 8.97 20.89 11.37
C MET A 10 8.08 21.79 10.50
N GLU A 11 8.52 22.18 9.31
CA GLU A 11 7.72 22.93 8.34
C GLU A 11 6.53 22.12 7.85
N ILE A 12 6.74 20.85 7.50
CA ILE A 12 5.68 19.91 7.09
C ILE A 12 4.63 19.79 8.19
N LYS A 13 5.03 19.54 9.42
CA LYS A 13 4.10 19.39 10.56
C LYS A 13 3.32 20.69 10.85
N ARG A 14 3.90 21.87 10.59
CA ARG A 14 3.19 23.15 10.67
C ARG A 14 2.17 23.30 9.54
N SER A 15 2.52 22.88 8.31
CA SER A 15 1.64 22.95 7.15
C SER A 15 0.38 22.11 7.35
N PHE A 16 0.46 20.96 7.98
CA PHE A 16 -0.71 20.13 8.28
C PHE A 16 -1.78 20.86 9.10
N ARG A 17 -1.38 21.75 10.02
CA ARG A 17 -2.33 22.54 10.82
C ARG A 17 -3.11 23.55 9.97
N LEU A 18 -2.53 24.02 8.86
CA LEU A 18 -3.18 24.94 7.94
C LEU A 18 -4.14 24.20 6.98
N LEU A 19 -3.88 22.92 6.72
CA LEU A 19 -4.61 22.07 5.77
C LEU A 19 -5.56 21.10 6.49
N MET A 20 -5.64 21.14 7.82
CA MET A 20 -6.42 20.18 8.60
C MET A 20 -7.92 20.27 8.33
N SER A 21 -8.59 19.12 8.41
CA SER A 21 -10.03 18.99 8.30
C SER A 21 -10.58 18.16 9.46
N GLY A 22 -11.16 18.82 10.43
CA GLY A 22 -11.82 18.16 11.56
C GLY A 22 -12.93 17.20 11.12
N PRO A 23 -13.86 17.60 10.22
CA PRO A 23 -14.88 16.71 9.68
C PRO A 23 -14.31 15.46 9.02
N THR A 24 -13.23 15.60 8.23
CA THR A 24 -12.56 14.46 7.58
C THR A 24 -11.96 13.51 8.62
N SER A 25 -11.20 14.04 9.58
CA SER A 25 -10.59 13.21 10.63
C SER A 25 -11.65 12.53 11.51
N GLN A 26 -12.78 13.19 11.77
CA GLN A 26 -13.91 12.58 12.48
C GLN A 26 -14.55 11.46 11.66
N SER A 27 -14.83 11.69 10.38
CA SER A 27 -15.39 10.66 9.49
C SER A 27 -14.49 9.42 9.37
N MET A 28 -13.16 9.60 9.44
CA MET A 28 -12.22 8.48 9.48
C MET A 28 -12.35 7.66 10.76
N ARG A 29 -12.43 8.32 11.91
CA ARG A 29 -12.66 7.64 13.21
C ARG A 29 -13.97 6.88 13.24
N ASP A 30 -15.05 7.47 12.73
CA ASP A 30 -16.38 6.86 12.65
C ASP A 30 -16.38 5.58 11.78
N LYS A 31 -15.43 5.47 10.85
CA LYS A 31 -15.18 4.29 10.00
C LYS A 31 -14.15 3.31 10.58
N GLY A 32 -13.73 3.51 11.83
CA GLY A 32 -12.75 2.64 12.49
C GLY A 32 -11.30 2.86 12.03
N ILE A 33 -10.98 3.98 11.37
CA ILE A 33 -9.61 4.32 11.00
C ILE A 33 -8.97 5.08 12.16
N GLU A 34 -8.15 4.37 12.95
CA GLU A 34 -7.54 4.91 14.15
C GLU A 34 -6.06 5.22 13.95
N TYR A 35 -5.68 6.47 14.23
CA TYR A 35 -4.30 6.93 14.33
C TYR A 35 -4.13 7.72 15.62
N LYS A 36 -2.95 7.69 16.21
CA LYS A 36 -2.65 8.52 17.40
C LYS A 36 -2.86 10.00 17.11
N ILE A 37 -2.42 10.47 15.95
CA ILE A 37 -2.64 11.82 15.44
C ILE A 37 -3.09 11.72 13.99
N ASN A 38 -4.23 12.38 13.69
CA ASN A 38 -4.80 12.48 12.36
C ASN A 38 -5.37 13.90 12.18
N TRP A 39 -4.76 14.68 11.32
CA TRP A 39 -5.17 16.04 11.01
C TRP A 39 -6.29 16.09 9.97
N GLY A 40 -6.57 14.98 9.29
CA GLY A 40 -7.56 14.89 8.21
C GLY A 40 -7.15 15.65 6.95
N VAL A 41 -5.85 15.84 6.71
CA VAL A 41 -5.37 16.50 5.49
C VAL A 41 -5.75 15.63 4.28
N PRO A 42 -6.40 16.22 3.25
CA PRO A 42 -6.75 15.48 2.04
C PRO A 42 -5.53 14.90 1.33
N PHE A 43 -5.66 13.70 0.77
CA PHE A 43 -4.56 13.03 0.07
C PHE A 43 -3.99 13.85 -1.11
N VAL A 44 -4.85 14.62 -1.79
CA VAL A 44 -4.42 15.51 -2.89
C VAL A 44 -3.42 16.57 -2.41
N GLU A 45 -3.58 17.09 -1.20
CA GLU A 45 -2.65 18.07 -0.63
C GLU A 45 -1.32 17.39 -0.25
N LEU A 46 -1.35 16.17 0.29
CA LEU A 46 -0.13 15.40 0.55
C LEU A 46 0.64 15.09 -0.74
N LYS A 47 -0.06 14.81 -1.84
CA LYS A 47 0.58 14.65 -3.16
C LYS A 47 1.23 15.92 -3.68
N LYS A 48 0.61 17.08 -3.49
CA LYS A 48 1.23 18.38 -3.83
C LYS A 48 2.51 18.61 -3.02
N MET A 49 2.44 18.41 -1.69
CA MET A 49 3.61 18.50 -0.83
C MET A 49 4.71 17.53 -1.27
N ALA A 50 4.37 16.28 -1.60
CA ALA A 50 5.35 15.32 -2.10
C ALA A 50 6.03 15.78 -3.39
N THR A 51 5.31 16.49 -4.27
CA THR A 51 5.89 17.08 -5.48
C THR A 51 6.85 18.23 -5.16
N GLU A 52 6.53 19.05 -4.17
CA GLU A 52 7.36 20.19 -3.73
C GLU A 52 8.65 19.73 -3.05
N TYR A 53 8.59 18.72 -2.18
CA TYR A 53 9.77 18.19 -1.47
C TYR A 53 10.61 17.26 -2.34
N GLY A 54 9.98 16.61 -3.34
CA GLY A 54 10.63 15.60 -4.19
C GLY A 54 10.96 14.31 -3.43
N LYS A 55 11.82 13.49 -4.03
CA LYS A 55 12.31 12.26 -3.39
C LYS A 55 13.43 12.59 -2.41
N ASP A 56 13.25 12.20 -1.14
CA ASP A 56 14.20 12.49 -0.05
C ASP A 56 14.17 11.35 0.97
N TYR A 57 15.20 10.50 0.91
CA TYR A 57 15.32 9.31 1.76
C TYR A 57 15.35 9.67 3.26
N ASP A 58 16.21 10.60 3.64
CA ASP A 58 16.39 10.97 5.04
C ASP A 58 15.10 11.56 5.64
N LEU A 59 14.43 12.41 4.87
CA LEU A 59 13.15 12.99 5.28
C LEU A 59 12.05 11.93 5.36
N ALA A 60 12.00 10.98 4.42
CA ALA A 60 11.02 9.88 4.45
C ALA A 60 11.18 9.01 5.70
N ILE A 61 12.42 8.66 6.06
CA ILE A 61 12.71 7.88 7.28
C ILE A 61 12.26 8.65 8.54
N GLU A 62 12.52 9.94 8.62
CA GLU A 62 12.13 10.74 9.80
C GLU A 62 10.62 10.95 9.87
N LEU A 63 9.95 11.17 8.74
CA LEU A 63 8.48 11.25 8.68
C LEU A 63 7.81 9.94 9.09
N TRP A 64 8.36 8.79 8.70
CA TRP A 64 7.78 7.49 9.07
C TRP A 64 7.84 7.22 10.58
N LYS A 65 8.85 7.72 11.28
CA LYS A 65 8.99 7.62 12.74
C LYS A 65 7.91 8.40 13.49
N GLU A 66 7.33 9.41 12.85
CA GLU A 66 6.26 10.20 13.46
C GLU A 66 4.97 9.38 13.55
N ASN A 67 4.30 9.41 14.71
CA ASN A 67 3.03 8.72 14.90
C ASN A 67 1.84 9.60 14.45
N ILE A 68 1.98 10.16 13.25
CA ILE A 68 1.04 11.07 12.58
C ILE A 68 0.69 10.46 11.23
N ARG A 69 -0.61 10.29 10.94
CA ARG A 69 -1.11 9.70 9.69
C ARG A 69 -0.49 10.36 8.45
N GLU A 70 -0.55 11.67 8.40
CA GLU A 70 -0.08 12.46 7.25
C GLU A 70 1.43 12.34 7.04
N CYS A 71 2.21 12.27 8.12
CA CYS A 71 3.65 12.03 8.03
C CYS A 71 3.95 10.66 7.40
N LYS A 72 3.26 9.60 7.82
CA LYS A 72 3.45 8.26 7.27
C LYS A 72 3.04 8.20 5.79
N ILE A 73 1.90 8.80 5.42
CA ILE A 73 1.49 8.86 4.00
C ILE A 73 2.52 9.63 3.17
N LEU A 74 2.95 10.80 3.64
CA LEU A 74 3.95 11.60 2.94
C LEU A 74 5.28 10.85 2.80
N ALA A 75 5.70 10.10 3.82
CA ALA A 75 6.88 9.23 3.77
C ALA A 75 6.79 8.23 2.61
N THR A 76 5.63 7.58 2.39
CA THR A 76 5.44 6.65 1.27
C THR A 76 5.53 7.34 -0.10
N LEU A 77 5.19 8.62 -0.17
CA LEU A 77 5.21 9.40 -1.41
C LEU A 77 6.61 9.91 -1.77
N ILE A 78 7.43 10.28 -0.76
CA ILE A 78 8.75 10.88 -1.00
C ILE A 78 9.92 9.91 -0.87
N MET A 79 9.71 8.70 -0.32
CA MET A 79 10.75 7.66 -0.29
C MET A 79 11.17 7.32 -1.73
N PRO A 80 12.48 7.38 -2.08
CA PRO A 80 12.96 6.85 -3.34
C PRO A 80 12.82 5.33 -3.37
N ALA A 81 12.13 4.79 -4.39
CA ALA A 81 11.87 3.35 -4.47
C ALA A 81 13.16 2.53 -4.59
N GLU A 82 14.16 3.07 -5.30
CA GLU A 82 15.49 2.46 -5.48
C GLU A 82 16.32 2.38 -4.19
N GLN A 83 15.95 3.15 -3.16
CA GLN A 83 16.60 3.15 -1.84
C GLN A 83 15.77 2.42 -0.77
N MET A 84 14.56 1.97 -1.13
CA MET A 84 13.71 1.19 -0.24
C MET A 84 14.18 -0.25 -0.20
N LEU A 85 15.01 -0.60 0.79
CA LEU A 85 15.50 -1.97 0.96
C LEU A 85 14.40 -2.89 1.50
N PRO A 86 14.43 -4.21 1.22
CA PRO A 86 13.45 -5.17 1.73
C PRO A 86 13.27 -5.11 3.23
N GLU A 87 14.37 -4.98 3.98
CA GLU A 87 14.35 -4.92 5.45
C GLU A 87 13.63 -3.66 5.97
N ILE A 88 13.72 -2.54 5.23
CA ILE A 88 13.00 -1.32 5.57
C ILE A 88 11.51 -1.49 5.25
N ALA A 89 11.17 -2.16 4.14
CA ALA A 89 9.79 -2.44 3.77
C ALA A 89 9.10 -3.32 4.81
N ASP A 90 9.76 -4.37 5.28
CA ASP A 90 9.26 -5.24 6.35
C ASP A 90 9.09 -4.46 7.65
N LEU A 91 10.09 -3.66 8.06
CA LEU A 91 10.00 -2.84 9.26
C LEU A 91 8.86 -1.80 9.18
N TRP A 92 8.65 -1.20 8.02
CA TRP A 92 7.54 -0.27 7.84
C TRP A 92 6.20 -0.98 7.90
N MET A 93 6.09 -2.15 7.27
CA MET A 93 4.87 -2.96 7.29
C MET A 93 4.51 -3.45 8.68
N GLU A 94 5.48 -3.82 9.52
CA GLU A 94 5.26 -4.19 10.93
C GLU A 94 4.64 -3.04 11.75
N GLN A 95 4.87 -1.80 11.35
CA GLN A 95 4.35 -0.59 12.02
C GLN A 95 3.03 -0.09 11.42
N VAL A 96 2.49 -0.80 10.43
CA VAL A 96 1.18 -0.48 9.83
C VAL A 96 0.07 -0.93 10.77
N ALA A 97 -0.75 0.04 11.20
CA ALA A 97 -1.83 -0.21 12.17
C ALA A 97 -3.21 -0.43 11.50
N GLY A 98 -3.35 -0.22 10.19
CA GLY A 98 -4.65 -0.33 9.53
C GLY A 98 -4.56 -0.41 8.01
N GLN A 99 -5.67 -0.80 7.41
CA GLN A 99 -5.79 -1.07 5.98
C GLN A 99 -5.36 0.13 5.12
N GLU A 100 -5.80 1.36 5.45
CA GLU A 100 -5.43 2.56 4.68
C GLU A 100 -3.91 2.68 4.50
N MET A 101 -3.14 2.46 5.58
CA MET A 101 -1.69 2.60 5.50
C MET A 101 -1.04 1.45 4.72
N ALA A 102 -1.56 0.24 4.81
CA ALA A 102 -1.13 -0.89 3.98
C ALA A 102 -1.33 -0.59 2.48
N GLU A 103 -2.48 -0.03 2.13
CA GLU A 103 -2.79 0.42 0.78
C GLU A 103 -1.87 1.56 0.32
N MET A 104 -1.64 2.57 1.16
CA MET A 104 -0.73 3.70 0.83
C MET A 104 0.70 3.22 0.60
N LEU A 105 1.18 2.29 1.42
CA LEU A 105 2.51 1.70 1.26
C LEU A 105 2.64 0.94 -0.07
N ALA A 106 1.63 0.14 -0.41
CA ALA A 106 1.59 -0.60 -1.68
C ALA A 106 1.50 0.35 -2.89
N PHE A 107 0.55 1.31 -2.86
CA PHE A 107 0.26 2.17 -4.02
C PHE A 107 1.29 3.27 -4.25
N ASN A 108 1.85 3.85 -3.20
CA ASN A 108 2.74 4.99 -3.35
C ASN A 108 4.21 4.58 -3.52
N LEU A 109 4.59 3.38 -3.05
CA LEU A 109 5.99 3.00 -2.93
C LEU A 109 6.29 1.58 -3.42
N LEU A 110 5.71 0.54 -2.81
CA LEU A 110 6.20 -0.83 -3.00
C LEU A 110 5.91 -1.42 -4.39
N GLN A 111 4.94 -0.89 -5.14
CA GLN A 111 4.75 -1.29 -6.53
C GLN A 111 5.94 -0.90 -7.44
N TYR A 112 6.80 0.02 -7.01
CA TYR A 112 7.90 0.57 -7.79
C TYR A 112 9.29 0.01 -7.41
N VAL A 113 9.39 -0.77 -6.33
CA VAL A 113 10.67 -1.39 -5.95
C VAL A 113 11.01 -2.57 -6.87
N ASP A 114 12.28 -2.85 -7.06
CA ASP A 114 12.73 -3.92 -7.98
C ASP A 114 12.27 -5.31 -7.51
N TYR A 115 12.18 -5.52 -6.21
CA TYR A 115 11.73 -6.77 -5.60
C TYR A 115 10.20 -6.83 -5.38
N ALA A 116 9.42 -5.90 -5.95
CA ALA A 116 7.96 -5.85 -5.78
C ALA A 116 7.24 -7.18 -6.01
N PRO A 117 7.55 -7.99 -7.05
CA PRO A 117 6.93 -9.29 -7.22
C PRO A 117 7.22 -10.24 -6.06
N VAL A 118 8.47 -10.28 -5.61
CA VAL A 118 8.91 -11.20 -4.55
C VAL A 118 8.18 -10.91 -3.24
N ILE A 119 8.21 -9.65 -2.80
CA ILE A 119 7.56 -9.26 -1.53
C ILE A 119 6.04 -9.43 -1.60
N ALA A 120 5.43 -9.18 -2.75
CA ALA A 120 4.00 -9.35 -2.95
C ALA A 120 3.57 -10.83 -2.78
N TYR A 121 4.27 -11.78 -3.39
CA TYR A 121 3.99 -13.21 -3.22
C TYR A 121 4.24 -13.67 -1.79
N GLN A 122 5.28 -13.20 -1.13
CA GLN A 122 5.53 -13.51 0.28
C GLN A 122 4.39 -13.00 1.17
N TRP A 123 3.87 -11.82 0.88
CA TRP A 123 2.84 -11.20 1.72
C TRP A 123 1.45 -11.75 1.49
N ILE A 124 1.06 -12.14 0.27
CA ILE A 124 -0.23 -12.83 0.04
C ILE A 124 -0.28 -14.24 0.64
N ALA A 125 0.88 -14.88 0.83
CA ALA A 125 1.01 -16.18 1.50
C ALA A 125 1.15 -16.06 3.02
N SER A 126 1.08 -14.86 3.58
CA SER A 126 1.13 -14.59 5.00
C SER A 126 -0.23 -14.88 5.64
N ASP A 127 -0.25 -15.15 6.93
CA ASP A 127 -1.47 -15.27 7.75
C ASP A 127 -1.87 -13.95 8.44
N LYS A 128 -1.26 -12.83 7.98
CA LYS A 128 -1.47 -11.49 8.54
C LYS A 128 -2.30 -10.64 7.57
N PRO A 129 -3.56 -10.30 7.90
CA PRO A 129 -4.47 -9.64 6.96
C PRO A 129 -3.93 -8.34 6.33
N LEU A 130 -3.18 -7.51 7.06
CA LEU A 130 -2.62 -6.27 6.50
C LEU A 130 -1.50 -6.53 5.50
N TYR A 131 -0.71 -7.59 5.68
CA TYR A 131 0.30 -8.04 4.72
C TYR A 131 -0.36 -8.59 3.45
N GLU A 132 -1.38 -9.45 3.61
CA GLU A 132 -2.15 -9.97 2.48
C GLU A 132 -2.77 -8.84 1.65
N ILE A 133 -3.42 -7.85 2.30
CA ILE A 133 -3.98 -6.67 1.64
C ILE A 133 -2.91 -5.94 0.84
N ALA A 134 -1.77 -5.62 1.46
CA ALA A 134 -0.68 -4.93 0.77
C ALA A 134 -0.12 -5.76 -0.39
N GLY A 135 0.08 -7.07 -0.20
CA GLY A 135 0.56 -7.99 -1.23
C GLY A 135 -0.37 -8.04 -2.44
N TYR A 136 -1.68 -8.22 -2.23
CA TYR A 136 -2.66 -8.20 -3.32
C TYR A 136 -2.70 -6.85 -4.04
N HIS A 137 -2.57 -5.73 -3.32
CA HIS A 137 -2.53 -4.43 -3.97
C HIS A 137 -1.26 -4.20 -4.80
N ILE A 138 -0.11 -4.69 -4.34
CA ILE A 138 1.13 -4.66 -5.14
C ILE A 138 0.94 -5.48 -6.41
N LEU A 139 0.49 -6.74 -6.31
CA LEU A 139 0.23 -7.59 -7.49
C LEU A 139 -0.77 -6.97 -8.45
N ALA A 140 -1.88 -6.42 -7.94
CA ALA A 140 -2.89 -5.76 -8.75
C ALA A 140 -2.30 -4.60 -9.58
N ARG A 141 -1.32 -3.85 -9.03
CA ARG A 141 -0.62 -2.78 -9.75
C ARG A 141 0.35 -3.33 -10.79
N LEU A 142 1.04 -4.42 -10.48
CA LEU A 142 1.92 -5.09 -11.43
C LEU A 142 1.13 -5.65 -12.62
N PHE A 143 0.00 -6.31 -12.39
CA PHE A 143 -0.89 -6.81 -13.44
C PHE A 143 -1.52 -5.66 -14.25
N ALA A 144 -1.97 -4.59 -13.61
CA ALA A 144 -2.46 -3.40 -14.32
C ALA A 144 -1.38 -2.75 -15.21
N ALA A 145 -0.10 -2.89 -14.85
CA ALA A 145 1.03 -2.50 -15.69
C ALA A 145 1.44 -3.59 -16.70
N LYS A 146 0.65 -4.66 -16.82
CA LYS A 146 0.88 -5.82 -17.70
C LYS A 146 2.24 -6.51 -17.47
N ARG A 147 2.70 -6.52 -16.22
CA ARG A 147 3.90 -7.28 -15.84
C ARG A 147 3.50 -8.76 -15.72
N GLU A 148 4.01 -9.53 -16.65
CA GLU A 148 3.76 -10.99 -16.72
C GLU A 148 4.49 -11.71 -15.59
N THR A 149 3.94 -12.85 -15.19
CA THR A 149 4.58 -13.84 -14.32
C THR A 149 4.59 -15.20 -15.00
N ASN A 150 5.44 -16.10 -14.55
CA ASN A 150 5.51 -17.45 -15.10
C ASN A 150 4.33 -18.31 -14.61
N GLU A 151 4.14 -19.49 -15.25
CA GLU A 151 3.05 -20.41 -14.94
C GLU A 151 3.00 -20.78 -13.44
N ARG A 152 4.16 -20.98 -12.79
CA ARG A 152 4.23 -21.27 -11.35
C ARG A 152 3.67 -20.12 -10.54
N GLY A 153 4.06 -18.88 -10.86
CA GLY A 153 3.55 -17.70 -10.18
C GLY A 153 2.06 -17.50 -10.40
N ILE A 154 1.53 -17.79 -11.61
CA ILE A 154 0.09 -17.75 -11.88
C ILE A 154 -0.66 -18.74 -10.98
N ASN A 155 -0.19 -19.98 -10.90
CA ASN A 155 -0.85 -21.01 -10.08
C ASN A 155 -0.80 -20.63 -8.59
N GLU A 156 0.35 -20.22 -8.08
CA GLU A 156 0.51 -19.78 -6.69
C GLU A 156 -0.41 -18.59 -6.36
N PHE A 157 -0.49 -17.60 -7.24
CA PHE A 157 -1.38 -16.44 -7.06
C PHE A 157 -2.85 -16.87 -6.99
N LEU A 158 -3.30 -17.70 -7.92
CA LEU A 158 -4.71 -18.13 -7.98
C LEU A 158 -5.10 -19.04 -6.82
N ASP A 159 -4.19 -19.90 -6.37
CA ASP A 159 -4.40 -20.74 -5.18
C ASP A 159 -4.56 -19.87 -3.91
N GLN A 160 -3.67 -18.90 -3.71
CA GLN A 160 -3.78 -17.94 -2.60
C GLN A 160 -5.05 -17.09 -2.72
N ALA A 161 -5.39 -16.62 -3.91
CA ALA A 161 -6.62 -15.86 -4.14
C ALA A 161 -7.88 -16.67 -3.82
N ALA A 162 -7.91 -17.96 -4.17
CA ALA A 162 -9.03 -18.85 -3.84
C ALA A 162 -9.21 -18.98 -2.32
N ILE A 163 -8.12 -19.11 -1.55
CA ILE A 163 -8.13 -19.15 -0.08
C ILE A 163 -8.64 -17.81 0.48
N ALA A 164 -8.07 -16.71 0.03
CA ALA A 164 -8.42 -15.36 0.50
C ALA A 164 -9.89 -15.03 0.24
N LEU A 165 -10.42 -15.38 -0.94
CA LEU A 165 -11.82 -15.14 -1.32
C LEU A 165 -12.84 -15.95 -0.49
N GLN A 166 -12.44 -17.08 0.05
CA GLN A 166 -13.26 -17.91 0.93
C GLN A 166 -13.06 -17.62 2.42
N GLY A 167 -12.01 -16.87 2.78
CA GLY A 167 -11.73 -16.45 4.15
C GLY A 167 -12.77 -15.49 4.74
N ASP A 168 -12.63 -15.12 6.00
CA ASP A 168 -13.61 -14.28 6.71
C ASP A 168 -13.26 -12.78 6.69
N HIS A 169 -12.00 -12.41 6.39
CA HIS A 169 -11.55 -11.03 6.46
C HIS A 169 -11.94 -10.24 5.20
N MET A 170 -12.95 -9.36 5.34
CA MET A 170 -13.51 -8.61 4.20
C MET A 170 -12.49 -7.75 3.42
N GLY A 171 -11.52 -7.12 4.11
CA GLY A 171 -10.47 -6.33 3.47
C GLY A 171 -9.58 -7.19 2.57
N VAL A 172 -9.22 -8.39 3.01
CA VAL A 172 -8.43 -9.36 2.22
C VAL A 172 -9.24 -9.83 1.02
N LYS A 173 -10.52 -10.20 1.22
CA LYS A 173 -11.41 -10.61 0.12
C LYS A 173 -11.49 -9.53 -0.97
N HIS A 174 -11.70 -8.28 -0.59
CA HIS A 174 -11.79 -7.18 -1.54
C HIS A 174 -10.46 -6.94 -2.28
N ALA A 175 -9.34 -7.00 -1.57
CA ALA A 175 -8.02 -6.84 -2.18
C ALA A 175 -7.73 -7.98 -3.17
N ALA A 176 -8.01 -9.23 -2.77
CA ALA A 176 -7.85 -10.42 -3.62
C ALA A 176 -8.75 -10.35 -4.85
N ALA A 177 -10.05 -10.05 -4.69
CA ALA A 177 -10.99 -9.92 -5.79
C ALA A 177 -10.54 -8.86 -6.81
N ASN A 178 -10.17 -7.66 -6.32
CA ASN A 178 -9.62 -6.61 -7.19
C ASN A 178 -8.35 -7.07 -7.93
N CYS A 179 -7.46 -7.79 -7.24
CA CYS A 179 -6.24 -8.31 -7.85
C CYS A 179 -6.54 -9.33 -8.97
N VAL A 180 -7.47 -10.25 -8.73
CA VAL A 180 -7.92 -11.21 -9.75
C VAL A 180 -8.53 -10.52 -10.96
N MET A 181 -9.34 -9.48 -10.76
CA MET A 181 -9.89 -8.69 -11.88
C MET A 181 -8.76 -8.02 -12.69
N ARG A 182 -7.73 -7.45 -12.03
CA ARG A 182 -6.57 -6.88 -12.74
C ARG A 182 -5.75 -7.91 -13.48
N PHE A 183 -5.65 -9.12 -12.96
CA PHE A 183 -5.02 -10.25 -13.64
C PHE A 183 -5.82 -10.65 -14.89
N ALA A 184 -7.13 -10.81 -14.77
CA ALA A 184 -8.01 -11.12 -15.89
C ALA A 184 -8.00 -10.03 -16.98
N ASP A 185 -7.94 -8.76 -16.59
CA ASP A 185 -7.86 -7.60 -17.52
C ASP A 185 -6.54 -7.54 -18.34
N MET A 186 -5.55 -8.40 -18.08
CA MET A 186 -4.28 -8.38 -18.82
C MET A 186 -4.50 -8.77 -20.30
N ASP A 187 -5.20 -9.87 -20.56
CA ASP A 187 -5.69 -10.31 -21.86
C ASP A 187 -6.70 -11.47 -21.74
N GLU A 188 -7.25 -11.92 -22.87
CA GLU A 188 -8.27 -13.00 -22.94
C GLU A 188 -7.77 -14.36 -22.38
N SER A 189 -6.47 -14.65 -22.47
CA SER A 189 -5.90 -15.89 -21.92
C SER A 189 -5.86 -15.86 -20.40
N TYR A 190 -5.49 -14.75 -19.80
CA TYR A 190 -5.50 -14.57 -18.34
C TYR A 190 -6.92 -14.57 -17.78
N ASP A 191 -7.88 -13.96 -18.50
CA ASP A 191 -9.30 -14.03 -18.13
C ASP A 191 -9.80 -15.48 -18.11
N THR A 192 -9.53 -16.24 -19.16
CA THR A 192 -9.90 -17.67 -19.25
C THR A 192 -9.30 -18.49 -18.11
N ILE A 193 -8.03 -18.24 -17.75
CA ILE A 193 -7.34 -18.92 -16.65
C ILE A 193 -8.01 -18.57 -15.32
N ALA A 194 -8.29 -17.28 -15.07
CA ALA A 194 -8.93 -16.82 -13.85
C ALA A 194 -10.34 -17.42 -13.68
N GLN A 195 -11.17 -17.37 -14.72
CA GLN A 195 -12.52 -17.94 -14.71
C GLN A 195 -12.51 -19.44 -14.44
N LYS A 196 -11.55 -20.17 -15.02
CA LYS A 196 -11.44 -21.62 -14.81
C LYS A 196 -10.99 -21.94 -13.37
N ALA A 197 -9.99 -21.25 -12.87
CA ALA A 197 -9.41 -21.51 -11.54
C ALA A 197 -10.37 -21.12 -10.40
N LEU A 198 -11.12 -20.03 -10.55
CA LEU A 198 -11.98 -19.46 -9.51
C LEU A 198 -13.48 -19.65 -9.77
N LYS A 199 -13.82 -20.64 -10.63
CA LYS A 199 -15.21 -20.98 -10.93
C LYS A 199 -15.98 -21.37 -9.65
N GLY A 200 -17.10 -20.70 -9.41
CA GLY A 200 -17.93 -20.92 -8.21
C GLY A 200 -17.41 -20.25 -6.94
N ILE A 201 -16.28 -19.52 -7.02
CA ILE A 201 -15.73 -18.73 -5.92
C ILE A 201 -15.89 -17.22 -6.20
N LEU A 202 -15.46 -16.76 -7.37
CA LEU A 202 -15.56 -15.38 -7.80
C LEU A 202 -16.36 -15.21 -9.10
N PHE A 203 -16.38 -16.24 -9.95
CA PHE A 203 -17.07 -16.30 -11.22
C PHE A 203 -18.17 -17.37 -11.24
#